data_16c355050204878a4468557bc11814ad
#
_entry.id   16c355050204878a4468557bc11814ad
#
_cell.length_a   1.000
_cell.length_b   1.000
_cell.length_c   1.000
_cell.angle_alpha   90.00
_cell.angle_beta   90.00
_cell.angle_gamma   90.00
#
_symmetry.space_group_name_H-M   'P 1'
#
loop_
_entity.id
_entity.type
_entity.pdbx_description
1 polymer ?
#
loop_
_entity_poly.entity_id
_entity_poly.type
_entity_poly.pdbx_seq_one_letter_code
_entity_poly.pdbx_strand_id
1 'polypeptide(L)'
;MRDKLLLPTCAGCECQLYFEGRSPQRRNGVLMKPGERYCLGAKKAVRFTAKDPTRYPPTWCPRRKTPCELRIYGFKSIRDEYLHDLLCRDLGRSISPRASHYCVEEECTTDLTPKRFWDGLEDHFFSELLPVQVHTHWIVEIDDGLKPVCFYKTEFGFEIAAFFGSARARENTKEDDI
;
A
#
# COMPACT_ATOMS: atom_id res chain seq x y z
N MET A 1 3.90 -20.38 -2.99
CA MET A 1 2.54 -19.80 -3.18
C MET A 1 2.67 -18.33 -2.81
N ARG A 2 2.52 -17.42 -3.74
CA ARG A 2 2.74 -15.99 -3.49
C ARG A 2 1.62 -15.42 -2.60
N ASP A 3 1.97 -14.62 -1.62
CA ASP A 3 0.99 -13.99 -0.73
C ASP A 3 -0.01 -13.14 -1.52
N LYS A 4 -1.26 -13.19 -1.11
CA LYS A 4 -2.31 -12.42 -1.77
C LYS A 4 -2.31 -10.99 -1.23
N LEU A 5 -2.07 -10.03 -2.12
CA LEU A 5 -2.19 -8.62 -1.76
C LEU A 5 -3.64 -8.29 -1.38
N LEU A 6 -3.84 -7.93 -0.10
CA LEU A 6 -5.13 -7.53 0.43
C LEU A 6 -5.30 -6.01 0.28
N LEU A 7 -6.00 -5.60 -0.78
CA LEU A 7 -6.37 -4.21 -1.02
C LEU A 7 -7.75 -3.88 -0.42
N PRO A 8 -7.99 -2.62 -0.01
CA PRO A 8 -9.30 -2.16 0.36
C PRO A 8 -10.30 -2.42 -0.78
N THR A 9 -11.56 -2.66 -0.44
CA THR A 9 -12.62 -2.86 -1.42
C THR A 9 -13.69 -1.78 -1.30
N CYS A 10 -14.36 -1.44 -2.40
CA CYS A 10 -15.51 -0.55 -2.33
C CYS A 10 -16.69 -1.17 -1.58
N ALA A 11 -16.80 -2.50 -1.56
CA ALA A 11 -17.90 -3.20 -0.87
C ALA A 11 -17.93 -2.96 0.66
N GLY A 12 -16.76 -2.67 1.27
CA GLY A 12 -16.65 -2.30 2.69
C GLY A 12 -16.49 -0.80 2.94
N CYS A 13 -16.62 0.03 1.92
CA CYS A 13 -16.40 1.45 2.03
C CYS A 13 -17.67 2.18 2.51
N GLU A 14 -17.54 3.00 3.55
CA GLU A 14 -18.64 3.85 4.08
C GLU A 14 -19.24 4.82 3.04
N CYS A 15 -18.46 5.15 2.01
CA CYS A 15 -18.91 6.02 0.93
C CYS A 15 -19.71 5.29 -0.16
N GLN A 16 -19.79 3.96 -0.12
CA GLN A 16 -20.56 3.20 -1.10
C GLN A 16 -22.03 3.18 -0.71
N LEU A 17 -22.90 3.50 -1.66
CA LEU A 17 -24.34 3.40 -1.56
C LEU A 17 -24.87 2.49 -2.67
N TYR A 18 -25.61 1.45 -2.32
CA TYR A 18 -26.53 0.77 -3.22
C TYR A 18 -27.90 1.40 -3.08
N PHE A 19 -28.43 1.96 -4.18
CA PHE A 19 -29.70 2.69 -4.12
C PHE A 19 -30.88 1.74 -4.35
N GLU A 20 -31.58 1.41 -3.26
CA GLU A 20 -32.76 0.49 -3.24
C GLU A 20 -34.09 1.21 -3.43
N GLY A 21 -34.11 2.51 -3.69
CA GLY A 21 -35.33 3.30 -3.86
C GLY A 21 -36.22 2.74 -4.97
N ARG A 22 -37.55 2.91 -4.85
CA ARG A 22 -38.52 2.45 -5.86
C ARG A 22 -38.57 3.34 -7.12
N SER A 23 -38.12 4.57 -7.04
CA SER A 23 -38.10 5.54 -8.14
C SER A 23 -36.80 6.32 -8.11
N PRO A 24 -36.35 6.88 -9.27
CA PRO A 24 -35.18 7.73 -9.32
C PRO A 24 -35.34 8.95 -8.40
N GLN A 25 -34.26 9.26 -7.64
CA GLN A 25 -34.22 10.40 -6.72
C GLN A 25 -32.94 11.21 -6.94
N ARG A 26 -33.05 12.53 -6.85
CA ARG A 26 -31.89 13.42 -6.91
C ARG A 26 -31.25 13.55 -5.53
N ARG A 27 -30.00 13.10 -5.41
CA ARG A 27 -29.20 13.17 -4.19
C ARG A 27 -27.75 13.53 -4.52
N ASN A 28 -27.11 14.39 -3.74
CA ASN A 28 -25.74 14.86 -3.96
C ASN A 28 -25.44 15.27 -5.41
N GLY A 29 -26.39 16.03 -6.02
CA GLY A 29 -26.25 16.58 -7.37
C GLY A 29 -26.42 15.58 -8.52
N VAL A 30 -26.76 14.32 -8.24
CA VAL A 30 -26.92 13.25 -9.23
C VAL A 30 -28.30 12.61 -9.12
N LEU A 31 -28.88 12.24 -10.26
CA LEU A 31 -30.12 11.45 -10.32
C LEU A 31 -29.74 9.98 -10.09
N MET A 32 -30.02 9.46 -8.89
CA MET A 32 -29.79 8.07 -8.55
C MET A 32 -30.95 7.20 -9.03
N LYS A 33 -30.63 6.06 -9.63
CA LYS A 33 -31.60 5.10 -10.14
C LYS A 33 -31.63 3.83 -9.29
N PRO A 34 -32.80 3.21 -9.10
CA PRO A 34 -32.92 1.95 -8.39
C PRO A 34 -32.01 0.86 -8.94
N GLY A 35 -31.41 0.09 -8.06
CA GLY A 35 -30.50 -1.02 -8.43
C GLY A 35 -29.09 -0.60 -8.85
N GLU A 36 -28.77 0.69 -8.82
CA GLU A 36 -27.43 1.19 -9.15
C GLU A 36 -26.57 1.47 -7.90
N ARG A 37 -25.25 1.37 -8.07
CA ARG A 37 -24.26 1.69 -7.02
C ARG A 37 -23.64 3.06 -7.25
N TYR A 38 -23.40 3.78 -6.17
CA TYR A 38 -22.83 5.12 -6.16
C TYR A 38 -21.75 5.26 -5.11
N CYS A 39 -20.76 6.11 -5.37
CA CYS A 39 -19.81 6.60 -4.38
C CYS A 39 -20.22 8.00 -3.94
N LEU A 40 -20.40 8.20 -2.65
CA LEU A 40 -20.78 9.49 -2.04
C LEU A 40 -19.56 10.25 -1.49
N GLY A 41 -18.34 9.71 -1.63
CA GLY A 41 -17.11 10.32 -1.09
C GLY A 41 -16.62 11.54 -1.87
N ALA A 42 -17.13 11.78 -3.08
CA ALA A 42 -16.83 12.98 -3.87
C ALA A 42 -17.86 14.09 -3.63
N LYS A 43 -17.54 15.34 -4.04
CA LYS A 43 -18.47 16.48 -3.95
C LYS A 43 -19.82 16.20 -4.64
N LYS A 44 -19.80 15.45 -5.72
CA LYS A 44 -21.00 14.91 -6.40
C LYS A 44 -20.91 13.40 -6.35
N ALA A 45 -22.05 12.74 -6.17
CA ALA A 45 -22.10 11.28 -6.21
C ALA A 45 -21.64 10.77 -7.59
N VAL A 46 -20.79 9.73 -7.60
CA VAL A 46 -20.30 9.11 -8.83
C VAL A 46 -20.91 7.72 -8.95
N ARG A 47 -21.56 7.45 -10.09
CA ARG A 47 -22.15 6.15 -10.38
C ARG A 47 -21.07 5.15 -10.77
N PHE A 48 -21.10 3.96 -10.18
CA PHE A 48 -20.31 2.84 -10.64
C PHE A 48 -20.85 2.32 -11.97
N THR A 49 -19.96 2.06 -12.90
CA THR A 49 -20.26 1.47 -14.20
C THR A 49 -19.91 -0.01 -14.25
N ALA A 50 -20.33 -0.73 -15.28
CA ALA A 50 -19.93 -2.13 -15.47
C ALA A 50 -18.40 -2.32 -15.67
N LYS A 51 -17.69 -1.25 -16.03
CA LYS A 51 -16.23 -1.25 -16.23
C LYS A 51 -15.47 -1.04 -14.91
N ASP A 52 -16.12 -0.54 -13.88
CA ASP A 52 -15.46 -0.27 -12.61
C ASP A 52 -15.18 -1.60 -11.87
N PRO A 53 -13.98 -1.76 -11.32
CA PRO A 53 -13.61 -2.98 -10.61
C PRO A 53 -14.47 -3.17 -9.35
N THR A 54 -14.88 -4.40 -9.07
CA THR A 54 -15.66 -4.75 -7.88
C THR A 54 -14.79 -5.12 -6.67
N ARG A 55 -13.53 -5.52 -6.91
CA ARG A 55 -12.64 -6.06 -5.88
C ARG A 55 -11.69 -5.02 -5.28
N TYR A 56 -11.51 -3.87 -5.92
CA TYR A 56 -10.64 -2.77 -5.45
C TYR A 56 -11.20 -1.43 -5.90
N PRO A 57 -10.84 -0.33 -5.24
CA PRO A 57 -11.32 0.98 -5.60
C PRO A 57 -10.92 1.38 -7.02
N PRO A 58 -11.83 1.97 -7.80
CA PRO A 58 -11.52 2.44 -9.14
C PRO A 58 -10.47 3.55 -9.12
N THR A 59 -9.86 3.82 -10.28
CA THR A 59 -8.84 4.89 -10.41
C THR A 59 -9.37 6.27 -10.06
N TRP A 60 -10.65 6.51 -10.28
CA TRP A 60 -11.33 7.77 -9.95
C TRP A 60 -11.76 7.88 -8.47
N CYS A 61 -11.43 6.92 -7.60
CA CYS A 61 -11.80 6.97 -6.19
C CYS A 61 -11.31 8.28 -5.53
N PRO A 62 -12.19 9.09 -4.93
CA PRO A 62 -11.83 10.40 -4.38
C PRO A 62 -10.91 10.33 -3.16
N ARG A 63 -10.73 9.15 -2.57
CA ARG A 63 -9.82 8.91 -1.45
C ARG A 63 -8.41 8.56 -1.90
N ARG A 64 -8.19 8.31 -3.20
CA ARG A 64 -6.85 8.03 -3.72
C ARG A 64 -6.00 9.29 -3.75
N LYS A 65 -4.75 9.13 -3.37
CA LYS A 65 -3.68 10.10 -3.60
C LYS A 65 -3.01 9.81 -4.94
N THR A 66 -2.77 10.83 -5.74
CA THR A 66 -2.00 10.74 -6.98
C THR A 66 -1.16 12.01 -7.09
N PRO A 67 0.15 11.93 -7.11
CA PRO A 67 0.98 10.72 -6.97
C PRO A 67 0.85 10.05 -5.58
N CYS A 68 1.24 8.76 -5.50
CA CYS A 68 1.30 8.03 -4.25
C CYS A 68 2.50 8.48 -3.41
N GLU A 69 2.41 8.38 -2.09
CA GLU A 69 3.56 8.55 -1.19
C GLU A 69 4.38 7.25 -1.18
N LEU A 70 5.68 7.38 -1.33
CA LEU A 70 6.65 6.28 -1.26
C LEU A 70 7.61 6.55 -0.11
N ARG A 71 7.74 5.58 0.80
CA ARG A 71 8.72 5.62 1.88
C ARG A 71 9.58 4.37 1.85
N ILE A 72 10.86 4.58 2.04
CA ILE A 72 11.84 3.51 2.18
C ILE A 72 12.32 3.50 3.63
N TYR A 73 12.27 2.33 4.24
CA TYR A 73 12.76 2.13 5.60
C TYR A 73 14.00 1.26 5.58
N GLY A 74 15.08 1.76 6.15
CA GLY A 74 16.30 1.04 6.45
C GLY A 74 16.44 0.77 7.95
N PHE A 75 17.49 0.05 8.34
CA PHE A 75 17.77 -0.14 9.75
C PHE A 75 18.23 1.16 10.41
N LYS A 76 17.74 1.42 11.62
CA LYS A 76 18.11 2.63 12.36
C LYS A 76 19.54 2.60 12.89
N SER A 77 20.18 1.41 12.99
CA SER A 77 21.58 1.22 13.40
C SER A 77 22.22 0.01 12.71
N ILE A 78 23.55 0.00 12.58
CA ILE A 78 24.31 -1.15 12.09
C ILE A 78 24.11 -2.37 13.00
N ARG A 79 23.90 -2.14 14.29
CA ARG A 79 23.63 -3.24 15.24
C ARG A 79 22.31 -3.94 14.93
N ASP A 80 21.24 -3.19 14.60
CA ASP A 80 19.95 -3.77 14.25
C ASP A 80 20.02 -4.57 12.95
N GLU A 81 20.73 -4.05 11.95
CA GLU A 81 21.02 -4.75 10.71
C GLU A 81 21.76 -6.07 10.94
N TYR A 82 22.87 -6.01 11.68
CA TYR A 82 23.68 -7.20 12.00
C TYR A 82 22.87 -8.26 12.75
N LEU A 83 22.08 -7.87 13.76
CA LEU A 83 21.25 -8.81 14.52
C LEU A 83 20.17 -9.43 13.63
N HIS A 84 19.58 -8.67 12.73
CA HIS A 84 18.59 -9.17 11.77
C HIS A 84 19.21 -10.21 10.83
N ASP A 85 20.36 -9.90 10.24
CA ASP A 85 21.10 -10.81 9.34
C ASP A 85 21.55 -12.09 10.03
N LEU A 86 22.01 -11.97 11.28
CA LEU A 86 22.40 -13.11 12.09
C LEU A 86 21.21 -14.05 12.31
N LEU A 87 20.06 -13.51 12.71
CA LEU A 87 18.85 -14.29 12.92
C LEU A 87 18.33 -14.94 11.63
N CYS A 88 18.38 -14.24 10.50
CA CYS A 88 18.01 -14.81 9.20
C CYS A 88 18.92 -16.01 8.85
N ARG A 89 20.21 -15.87 9.06
CA ARG A 89 21.21 -16.94 8.85
C ARG A 89 20.97 -18.14 9.73
N ASP A 90 20.81 -17.92 11.02
CA ASP A 90 20.60 -19.00 12.00
C ASP A 90 19.32 -19.79 11.74
N LEU A 91 18.28 -19.13 11.30
CA LEU A 91 16.99 -19.74 10.99
C LEU A 91 16.90 -20.28 9.54
N GLY A 92 17.87 -19.96 8.68
CA GLY A 92 17.84 -20.32 7.25
C GLY A 92 16.65 -19.78 6.49
N ARG A 93 16.06 -18.66 6.95
CA ARG A 93 14.90 -18.01 6.34
C ARG A 93 14.81 -16.53 6.73
N SER A 94 14.11 -15.75 5.92
CA SER A 94 13.74 -14.38 6.29
C SER A 94 12.87 -14.36 7.55
N ILE A 95 13.07 -13.36 8.39
CA ILE A 95 12.26 -13.11 9.58
C ILE A 95 11.39 -11.87 9.37
N SER A 96 10.25 -11.83 10.05
CA SER A 96 9.37 -10.67 9.99
C SER A 96 10.05 -9.41 10.53
N PRO A 97 10.08 -8.31 9.79
CA PRO A 97 10.75 -7.08 10.21
C PRO A 97 10.02 -6.46 11.41
N ARG A 98 10.80 -5.99 12.39
CA ARG A 98 10.30 -5.30 13.59
C ARG A 98 10.43 -3.79 13.41
N ALA A 99 9.32 -3.07 13.42
CA ALA A 99 9.29 -1.64 13.20
C ALA A 99 10.22 -0.83 14.13
N SER A 100 10.50 -1.32 15.34
CA SER A 100 11.42 -0.68 16.29
C SER A 100 12.88 -0.63 15.82
N HIS A 101 13.26 -1.46 14.84
CA HIS A 101 14.63 -1.54 14.30
C HIS A 101 14.81 -0.73 13.01
N TYR A 102 13.75 -0.07 12.53
CA TYR A 102 13.74 0.65 11.25
C TYR A 102 13.46 2.13 11.46
N CYS A 103 14.00 2.95 10.58
CA CYS A 103 13.68 4.36 10.43
C CYS A 103 13.48 4.71 8.95
N VAL A 104 12.94 5.89 8.66
CA VAL A 104 12.80 6.38 7.28
C VAL A 104 14.18 6.76 6.75
N GLU A 105 14.59 6.15 5.64
CA GLU A 105 15.80 6.51 4.89
C GLU A 105 15.46 7.50 3.78
N GLU A 106 14.33 7.31 3.13
CA GLU A 106 13.91 8.17 2.03
C GLU A 106 12.39 8.29 1.95
N GLU A 107 11.93 9.48 1.60
CA GLU A 107 10.53 9.77 1.34
C GLU A 107 10.39 10.58 0.05
N CYS A 108 9.58 10.07 -0.87
CA CYS A 108 9.32 10.72 -2.15
C CYS A 108 7.92 10.38 -2.67
N THR A 109 7.60 10.80 -3.88
CA THR A 109 6.34 10.45 -4.54
C THR A 109 6.59 9.54 -5.73
N THR A 110 5.58 8.72 -6.06
CA THR A 110 5.62 7.79 -7.19
C THR A 110 4.26 7.65 -7.85
N ASP A 111 4.25 7.35 -9.15
CA ASP A 111 3.03 6.96 -9.87
C ASP A 111 2.66 5.48 -9.70
N LEU A 112 3.48 4.74 -8.96
CA LEU A 112 3.23 3.34 -8.64
C LEU A 112 2.19 3.22 -7.55
N THR A 113 1.08 2.56 -7.85
CA THR A 113 0.15 2.09 -6.81
C THR A 113 0.68 0.78 -6.21
N PRO A 114 0.26 0.42 -4.96
CA PRO A 114 0.63 -0.86 -4.37
C PRO A 114 0.35 -2.06 -5.29
N LYS A 115 -0.78 -2.01 -6.01
CA LYS A 115 -1.14 -3.08 -6.96
C LYS A 115 -0.20 -3.14 -8.16
N ARG A 116 0.11 -2.01 -8.78
CA ARG A 116 1.04 -1.97 -9.94
C ARG A 116 2.44 -2.43 -9.55
N PHE A 117 2.91 -2.01 -8.38
CA PHE A 117 4.18 -2.49 -7.85
C PHE A 117 4.16 -4.01 -7.67
N TRP A 118 3.14 -4.55 -6.99
CA TRP A 118 3.02 -5.99 -6.73
C TRP A 118 2.91 -6.82 -8.01
N ASP A 119 2.11 -6.37 -8.97
CA ASP A 119 1.97 -7.05 -10.28
C ASP A 119 3.29 -7.00 -11.07
N GLY A 120 3.96 -5.85 -11.09
CA GLY A 120 5.24 -5.66 -11.80
C GLY A 120 6.39 -6.50 -11.24
N LEU A 121 6.26 -6.98 -9.99
CA LEU A 121 7.23 -7.92 -9.41
C LEU A 121 7.29 -9.28 -10.15
N GLU A 122 6.32 -9.63 -10.97
CA GLU A 122 6.34 -10.87 -11.79
C GLU A 122 7.22 -10.75 -13.02
N ASP A 123 7.40 -9.52 -13.52
CA ASP A 123 8.12 -9.23 -14.77
C ASP A 123 9.64 -9.03 -14.59
N HIS A 124 10.19 -9.24 -13.40
CA HIS A 124 11.63 -9.14 -13.04
C HIS A 124 12.31 -7.75 -13.21
N PHE A 125 11.57 -6.68 -13.44
CA PHE A 125 12.12 -5.32 -13.63
C PHE A 125 12.08 -4.46 -12.34
N PHE A 126 12.39 -5.03 -11.19
CA PHE A 126 12.25 -4.36 -9.89
C PHE A 126 13.07 -3.10 -9.71
N SER A 127 14.31 -3.12 -10.19
CA SER A 127 15.24 -2.00 -10.03
C SER A 127 14.82 -0.76 -10.81
N GLU A 128 13.99 -0.94 -11.85
CA GLU A 128 13.51 0.16 -12.71
C GLU A 128 12.18 0.75 -12.23
N LEU A 129 11.44 0.03 -11.38
CA LEU A 129 10.14 0.49 -10.89
C LEU A 129 10.23 1.53 -9.78
N LEU A 130 11.30 1.48 -8.99
CA LEU A 130 11.50 2.40 -7.86
C LEU A 130 12.51 3.48 -8.21
N PRO A 131 12.27 4.74 -7.79
CA PRO A 131 13.19 5.86 -8.05
C PRO A 131 14.50 5.75 -7.27
N VAL A 132 14.58 4.82 -6.33
CA VAL A 132 15.70 4.64 -5.41
C VAL A 132 16.09 3.17 -5.29
N GLN A 133 17.36 2.94 -4.96
CA GLN A 133 17.85 1.58 -4.69
C GLN A 133 17.38 1.11 -3.31
N VAL A 134 16.81 -0.11 -3.26
CA VAL A 134 16.38 -0.74 -2.02
C VAL A 134 17.31 -1.91 -1.71
N HIS A 135 17.93 -1.88 -0.53
CA HIS A 135 18.80 -2.95 -0.05
C HIS A 135 18.00 -4.15 0.46
N THR A 136 18.65 -5.30 0.52
CA THR A 136 18.07 -6.49 1.15
C THR A 136 17.68 -6.18 2.60
N HIS A 137 16.58 -6.75 3.06
CA HIS A 137 15.97 -6.52 4.38
C HIS A 137 15.38 -5.13 4.61
N TRP A 138 15.40 -4.24 3.61
CA TRP A 138 14.71 -2.95 3.68
C TRP A 138 13.22 -3.09 3.33
N ILE A 139 12.46 -2.07 3.66
CA ILE A 139 11.02 -2.05 3.47
C ILE A 139 10.62 -0.89 2.58
N VAL A 140 9.72 -1.15 1.64
CA VAL A 140 9.09 -0.16 0.77
C VAL A 140 7.64 -0.03 1.19
N GLU A 141 7.23 1.16 1.60
CA GLU A 141 5.82 1.50 1.83
C GLU A 141 5.30 2.32 0.65
N ILE A 142 4.18 1.92 0.09
CA ILE A 142 3.45 2.71 -0.91
C ILE A 142 2.07 3.02 -0.35
N ASP A 143 1.76 4.31 -0.23
CA ASP A 143 0.47 4.83 0.25
C ASP A 143 -0.24 5.57 -0.87
N ASP A 144 -1.30 4.97 -1.38
CA ASP A 144 -2.20 5.54 -2.38
C ASP A 144 -3.39 6.29 -1.76
N GLY A 145 -3.33 6.59 -0.46
CA GLY A 145 -4.37 7.28 0.30
C GLY A 145 -5.51 6.38 0.78
N LEU A 146 -5.52 5.10 0.42
CA LEU A 146 -6.54 4.13 0.85
C LEU A 146 -6.05 3.31 2.04
N LYS A 147 -4.93 2.65 1.84
CA LYS A 147 -4.23 1.87 2.87
C LYS A 147 -2.77 1.76 2.45
N PRO A 148 -1.83 2.19 3.28
CA PRO A 148 -0.42 1.95 3.01
C PRO A 148 -0.14 0.45 2.96
N VAL A 149 0.69 0.04 2.01
CA VAL A 149 1.14 -1.35 1.86
C VAL A 149 2.65 -1.37 1.97
N CYS A 150 3.15 -2.21 2.86
CA CYS A 150 4.57 -2.40 3.08
C CYS A 150 5.05 -3.69 2.40
N PHE A 151 6.16 -3.59 1.68
CA PHE A 151 6.83 -4.68 1.00
C PHE A 151 8.23 -4.83 1.57
N TYR A 152 8.56 -6.02 2.04
CA TYR A 152 9.87 -6.35 2.60
C TYR A 152 10.76 -6.96 1.52
N LYS A 153 11.96 -6.43 1.35
CA LYS A 153 12.95 -6.92 0.39
C LYS A 153 13.71 -8.10 0.98
N THR A 154 13.52 -9.27 0.39
CA THR A 154 14.30 -10.48 0.69
C THR A 154 15.41 -10.68 -0.35
N GLU A 155 16.27 -11.67 -0.16
CA GLU A 155 17.27 -12.08 -1.17
C GLU A 155 16.62 -12.54 -2.49
N PHE A 156 15.38 -13.04 -2.43
CA PHE A 156 14.66 -13.62 -3.57
C PHE A 156 13.63 -12.69 -4.20
N GLY A 157 13.48 -11.47 -3.70
CA GLY A 157 12.50 -10.51 -4.19
C GLY A 157 11.76 -9.79 -3.06
N PHE A 158 10.51 -9.41 -3.29
CA PHE A 158 9.71 -8.74 -2.29
C PHE A 158 8.59 -9.63 -1.75
N GLU A 159 8.31 -9.48 -0.46
CA GLU A 159 7.19 -10.11 0.25
C GLU A 159 6.32 -9.02 0.88
N ILE A 160 5.04 -9.34 1.13
CA ILE A 160 4.15 -8.39 1.81
C ILE A 160 4.45 -8.40 3.30
N ALA A 161 4.85 -7.24 3.85
CA ALA A 161 5.09 -7.06 5.28
C ALA A 161 3.79 -6.64 6.00
N ALA A 162 2.79 -7.53 6.04
CA ALA A 162 1.44 -7.23 6.51
C ALA A 162 1.37 -6.73 7.96
N PHE A 163 2.33 -7.10 8.80
CA PHE A 163 2.38 -6.75 10.22
C PHE A 163 3.44 -5.70 10.55
N PHE A 164 4.07 -5.09 9.55
CA PHE A 164 5.02 -4.02 9.78
C PHE A 164 4.32 -2.75 10.25
N GLY A 165 4.67 -2.28 11.44
CA GLY A 165 4.10 -1.07 12.03
C GLY A 165 4.76 0.20 11.49
N SER A 166 4.49 0.58 10.25
CA SER A 166 5.14 1.72 9.58
C SER A 166 4.98 3.04 10.36
N ALA A 167 3.85 3.26 11.05
CA ALA A 167 3.67 4.42 11.93
C ALA A 167 4.75 4.47 13.03
N ARG A 168 5.08 3.32 13.64
CA ARG A 168 6.13 3.23 14.67
C ARG A 168 7.52 3.45 14.07
N ALA A 169 7.80 2.88 12.89
CA ALA A 169 9.07 3.07 12.22
C ALA A 169 9.32 4.54 11.82
N ARG A 170 8.27 5.29 11.49
CA ARG A 170 8.36 6.74 11.20
C ARG A 170 8.72 7.59 12.42
N GLU A 171 8.44 7.11 13.63
CA GLU A 171 8.80 7.82 14.87
C GLU A 171 10.27 7.60 15.28
N ASN A 172 10.93 6.60 14.70
CA ASN A 172 12.33 6.32 14.99
C ASN A 172 13.24 7.26 14.20
N THR A 173 14.35 7.63 14.81
CA THR A 173 15.46 8.35 14.17
C THR A 173 16.63 7.40 13.96
N LYS A 174 17.47 7.70 12.97
CA LYS A 174 18.71 6.97 12.76
C LYS A 174 19.61 7.17 13.99
N GLU A 175 20.17 6.09 14.50
CA GLU A 175 21.12 6.14 15.60
C GLU A 175 22.51 6.37 15.00
N ASP A 176 23.26 7.33 15.54
CA ASP A 176 24.66 7.52 15.18
C ASP A 176 25.44 6.31 15.70
N ASP A 177 26.07 5.59 14.79
CA ASP A 177 26.95 4.46 15.12
C ASP A 177 28.23 5.02 15.74
N ILE A 178 28.32 5.00 17.08
CA ILE A 178 29.49 5.38 17.86
C ILE A 178 30.46 4.19 17.98
#